data_cf95abc5a9f6cf26dee77b469985643a
#
_entry.id   cf95abc5a9f6cf26dee77b469985643a
#
_cell.length_a   1.000
_cell.length_b   1.000
_cell.length_c   1.000
_cell.angle_alpha   90.00
_cell.angle_beta   90.00
_cell.angle_gamma   90.00
#
_symmetry.space_group_name_H-M   'P 1'
#
loop_
_entity.id
_entity.type
_entity.pdbx_description
1 polymer ?
#
loop_
_entity_poly.entity_id
_entity_poly.type
_entity_poly.pdbx_seq_one_letter_code
_entity_poly.pdbx_strand_id
1 'polypeptide(L)'
;MSEGHFLNQYIWKNYYHTRFATDEIALYLLIDVAGKPGAFLPLCTKDNLPTAFIRLQEYFNETLHAPLNLYLTDRLSFDILTHAGLTKRYDFEDDRNSYDYMYEAEKLKTLSGRALHKKKNHLNSFLREYEGRYEYVSLTCENTEEIRQFHEKWLDERRIYDRFSCIDSEEEGVYDIFEHCGKLPCKIGGVRIDGNLVAYTIGSYAPSIQCAFIHIEKADVSYHGLYNYINQQFLLHEFPDAVLVNREDDLGQENLRHAKMSYRPLRLEEKYNLYQR
;
A
#
# COMPACT_ATOMS: atom_id res chain seq x y z
N MET A 1 7.83 0.54 -5.85
CA MET A 1 6.36 0.67 -5.95
C MET A 1 5.70 -0.40 -5.11
N SER A 2 4.50 -0.12 -4.63
CA SER A 2 3.69 -1.06 -3.84
C SER A 2 3.35 -2.33 -4.62
N GLU A 3 3.03 -2.24 -5.92
CA GLU A 3 2.66 -3.39 -6.77
C GLU A 3 3.78 -4.43 -6.91
N GLY A 4 5.03 -4.04 -6.76
CA GLY A 4 6.17 -4.98 -6.75
C GLY A 4 6.36 -5.67 -5.40
N HIS A 5 5.56 -5.32 -4.38
CA HIS A 5 5.71 -5.85 -3.04
C HIS A 5 4.72 -7.00 -2.79
N PHE A 6 5.24 -8.13 -2.31
CA PHE A 6 4.45 -9.36 -2.12
C PHE A 6 3.18 -9.14 -1.28
N LEU A 7 3.27 -8.43 -0.16
CA LEU A 7 2.11 -8.28 0.72
C LEU A 7 1.02 -7.39 0.11
N ASN A 8 1.38 -6.36 -0.68
CA ASN A 8 0.41 -5.59 -1.44
C ASN A 8 -0.33 -6.49 -2.43
N GLN A 9 0.39 -7.31 -3.22
CA GLN A 9 -0.21 -8.27 -4.14
C GLN A 9 -1.10 -9.28 -3.42
N TYR A 10 -0.73 -9.70 -2.21
CA TYR A 10 -1.50 -10.64 -1.42
C TYR A 10 -2.82 -10.04 -0.92
N ILE A 11 -2.81 -8.78 -0.46
CA ILE A 11 -4.01 -8.05 -0.02
C ILE A 11 -5.00 -7.89 -1.18
N TRP A 12 -4.51 -7.48 -2.34
CA TRP A 12 -5.36 -7.12 -3.49
C TRP A 12 -5.59 -8.28 -4.48
N LYS A 13 -5.15 -9.51 -4.17
CA LYS A 13 -5.24 -10.66 -5.09
C LYS A 13 -6.66 -10.95 -5.58
N ASN A 14 -7.67 -10.79 -4.72
CA ASN A 14 -9.07 -11.05 -5.06
C ASN A 14 -9.65 -9.91 -5.92
N TYR A 15 -9.26 -8.67 -5.66
CA TYR A 15 -9.67 -7.52 -6.48
C TYR A 15 -9.15 -7.60 -7.90
N TYR A 16 -7.86 -7.95 -8.06
CA TYR A 16 -7.21 -8.07 -9.36
C TYR A 16 -7.30 -9.47 -9.96
N HIS A 17 -7.87 -10.45 -9.26
CA HIS A 17 -7.83 -11.86 -9.67
C HIS A 17 -6.44 -12.31 -10.10
N THR A 18 -5.44 -11.94 -9.30
CA THR A 18 -4.01 -12.06 -9.64
C THR A 18 -3.60 -13.52 -9.85
N ARG A 19 -2.98 -13.78 -10.98
CA ARG A 19 -2.29 -15.05 -11.31
C ARG A 19 -0.84 -14.73 -11.63
N PHE A 20 0.05 -15.66 -11.41
CA PHE A 20 1.46 -15.46 -11.70
C PHE A 20 2.02 -16.56 -12.60
N ALA A 21 3.02 -16.18 -13.38
CA ALA A 21 3.87 -17.07 -14.15
C ALA A 21 5.32 -16.59 -14.02
N THR A 22 6.29 -17.49 -14.22
CA THR A 22 7.71 -17.14 -14.16
C THR A 22 8.47 -17.86 -15.25
N ASP A 23 9.51 -17.20 -15.73
CA ASP A 23 10.55 -17.78 -16.57
C ASP A 23 11.94 -17.43 -15.99
N GLU A 24 13.01 -17.59 -16.77
CA GLU A 24 14.38 -17.39 -16.33
C GLU A 24 14.74 -15.90 -16.10
N ILE A 25 13.91 -14.96 -16.58
CA ILE A 25 14.25 -13.52 -16.51
C ILE A 25 13.26 -12.69 -15.70
N ALA A 26 12.01 -13.17 -15.51
CA ALA A 26 10.97 -12.36 -14.88
C ALA A 26 9.92 -13.20 -14.13
N LEU A 27 9.26 -12.54 -13.17
CA LEU A 27 7.97 -12.93 -12.62
C LEU A 27 6.91 -12.04 -13.27
N TYR A 28 5.89 -12.66 -13.85
CA TYR A 28 4.74 -12.02 -14.51
C TYR A 28 3.51 -12.09 -13.61
N LEU A 29 2.85 -10.97 -13.41
CA LEU A 29 1.61 -10.87 -12.65
C LEU A 29 0.48 -10.53 -13.63
N LEU A 30 -0.35 -11.52 -13.92
CA LEU A 30 -1.52 -11.38 -14.78
C LEU A 30 -2.72 -11.03 -13.91
N ILE A 31 -3.51 -10.08 -14.37
CA ILE A 31 -4.67 -9.58 -13.63
C ILE A 31 -5.91 -9.54 -14.51
N ASP A 32 -7.06 -9.43 -13.87
CA ASP A 32 -8.32 -9.12 -14.53
C ASP A 32 -8.91 -7.87 -13.87
N VAL A 33 -9.14 -6.84 -14.67
CA VAL A 33 -9.76 -5.60 -14.20
C VAL A 33 -11.13 -5.46 -14.85
N ALA A 34 -12.17 -5.70 -14.07
CA ALA A 34 -13.57 -5.64 -14.54
C ALA A 34 -13.85 -6.51 -15.79
N GLY A 35 -13.34 -7.74 -15.81
CA GLY A 35 -13.51 -8.68 -16.90
C GLY A 35 -12.59 -8.44 -18.11
N LYS A 36 -11.60 -7.56 -17.97
CA LYS A 36 -10.59 -7.29 -18.99
C LYS A 36 -9.24 -7.84 -18.56
N PRO A 37 -8.64 -8.74 -19.35
CA PRO A 37 -7.31 -9.24 -19.02
C PRO A 37 -6.27 -8.12 -19.12
N GLY A 38 -5.34 -8.13 -18.20
CA GLY A 38 -4.23 -7.20 -18.15
C GLY A 38 -3.08 -7.77 -17.34
N ALA A 39 -2.08 -6.95 -17.10
CA ALA A 39 -0.94 -7.33 -16.28
C ALA A 39 -0.40 -6.13 -15.50
N PHE A 40 0.31 -6.42 -14.41
CA PHE A 40 1.28 -5.48 -13.87
C PHE A 40 2.60 -5.60 -14.65
N LEU A 41 3.47 -4.64 -14.43
CA LEU A 41 4.80 -4.67 -15.01
C LEU A 41 5.54 -5.96 -14.59
N PRO A 42 6.26 -6.66 -15.51
CA PRO A 42 7.09 -7.79 -15.15
C PRO A 42 8.12 -7.44 -14.08
N LEU A 43 8.21 -8.23 -13.02
CA LEU A 43 9.20 -8.07 -11.98
C LEU A 43 10.51 -8.72 -12.41
N CYS A 44 11.49 -7.92 -12.79
CA CYS A 44 12.79 -8.33 -13.33
C CYS A 44 13.85 -7.26 -13.10
N THR A 45 15.09 -7.53 -13.54
CA THR A 45 16.12 -6.49 -13.62
C THR A 45 15.79 -5.47 -14.71
N LYS A 46 16.32 -4.25 -14.59
CA LYS A 46 16.13 -3.19 -15.61
C LYS A 46 16.55 -3.62 -17.01
N ASP A 47 17.63 -4.40 -17.10
CA ASP A 47 18.17 -4.88 -18.38
C ASP A 47 17.27 -5.92 -19.04
N ASN A 48 16.57 -6.70 -18.24
CA ASN A 48 15.62 -7.72 -18.72
C ASN A 48 14.24 -7.14 -19.07
N LEU A 49 13.92 -5.94 -18.57
CA LEU A 49 12.56 -5.38 -18.70
C LEU A 49 12.06 -5.29 -20.16
N PRO A 50 12.86 -4.83 -21.15
CA PRO A 50 12.40 -4.82 -22.54
C PRO A 50 12.05 -6.21 -23.08
N THR A 51 12.89 -7.22 -22.76
CA THR A 51 12.64 -8.61 -23.20
C THR A 51 11.44 -9.21 -22.51
N ALA A 52 11.30 -9.02 -21.20
CA ALA A 52 10.16 -9.52 -20.44
C ALA A 52 8.83 -8.87 -20.91
N PHE A 53 8.87 -7.56 -21.24
CA PHE A 53 7.71 -6.88 -21.81
C PHE A 53 7.30 -7.48 -23.17
N ILE A 54 8.25 -7.75 -24.07
CA ILE A 54 7.98 -8.35 -25.36
C ILE A 54 7.34 -9.74 -25.18
N ARG A 55 7.89 -10.59 -24.33
CA ARG A 55 7.34 -11.93 -24.02
C ARG A 55 5.90 -11.83 -23.48
N LEU A 56 5.65 -10.88 -22.59
CA LEU A 56 4.31 -10.66 -22.05
C LEU A 56 3.34 -10.20 -23.16
N GLN A 57 3.77 -9.29 -24.04
CA GLN A 57 2.97 -8.82 -25.17
C GLN A 57 2.66 -9.96 -26.15
N GLU A 58 3.65 -10.78 -26.49
CA GLU A 58 3.46 -11.96 -27.36
C GLU A 58 2.45 -12.94 -26.74
N TYR A 59 2.58 -13.22 -25.44
CA TYR A 59 1.62 -14.07 -24.73
C TYR A 59 0.18 -13.53 -24.81
N PHE A 60 -0.01 -12.23 -24.60
CA PHE A 60 -1.35 -11.62 -24.73
C PHE A 60 -1.88 -11.69 -26.17
N ASN A 61 -1.06 -11.31 -27.14
CA ASN A 61 -1.49 -11.22 -28.54
C ASN A 61 -1.68 -12.60 -29.21
N GLU A 62 -0.75 -13.55 -28.96
CA GLU A 62 -0.72 -14.82 -29.67
C GLU A 62 -1.43 -15.95 -28.92
N THR A 63 -1.42 -15.93 -27.58
CA THR A 63 -2.03 -16.99 -26.77
C THR A 63 -3.42 -16.61 -26.27
N LEU A 64 -3.56 -15.41 -25.72
CA LEU A 64 -4.85 -14.93 -25.21
C LEU A 64 -5.71 -14.27 -26.29
N HIS A 65 -5.15 -13.95 -27.45
CA HIS A 65 -5.80 -13.22 -28.54
C HIS A 65 -6.44 -11.90 -28.07
N ALA A 66 -5.74 -11.20 -27.16
CA ALA A 66 -6.18 -9.97 -26.52
C ALA A 66 -5.07 -8.90 -26.57
N PRO A 67 -5.42 -7.61 -26.54
CA PRO A 67 -4.43 -6.56 -26.37
C PRO A 67 -3.80 -6.62 -24.96
N LEU A 68 -2.51 -6.31 -24.86
CA LEU A 68 -1.85 -6.16 -23.58
C LEU A 68 -2.23 -4.81 -22.96
N ASN A 69 -2.88 -4.84 -21.82
CA ASN A 69 -3.07 -3.67 -20.98
C ASN A 69 -2.16 -3.80 -19.75
N LEU A 70 -1.26 -2.83 -19.55
CA LEU A 70 -0.42 -2.74 -18.36
C LEU A 70 -0.99 -1.69 -17.42
N TYR A 71 -1.11 -2.08 -16.16
CA TYR A 71 -1.61 -1.21 -15.11
C TYR A 71 -0.50 -0.84 -14.13
N LEU A 72 -0.57 0.38 -13.63
CA LEU A 72 0.26 0.89 -12.53
C LEU A 72 1.77 0.79 -12.81
N THR A 73 2.17 1.03 -14.05
CA THR A 73 3.57 1.07 -14.48
C THR A 73 4.26 2.31 -13.92
N ASP A 74 5.38 2.13 -13.22
CA ASP A 74 6.16 3.24 -12.68
C ASP A 74 6.86 4.07 -13.75
N ARG A 75 7.15 5.32 -13.41
CA ARG A 75 7.81 6.29 -14.29
C ARG A 75 9.13 5.78 -14.86
N LEU A 76 9.98 5.18 -14.02
CA LEU A 76 11.28 4.70 -14.48
C LEU A 76 11.16 3.59 -15.52
N SER A 77 10.28 2.63 -15.25
CA SER A 77 9.99 1.51 -16.15
C SER A 77 9.31 1.98 -17.43
N PHE A 78 8.37 2.92 -17.33
CA PHE A 78 7.76 3.56 -18.49
C PHE A 78 8.81 4.23 -19.39
N ASP A 79 9.76 4.96 -18.79
CA ASP A 79 10.84 5.62 -19.52
C ASP A 79 11.78 4.59 -20.21
N ILE A 80 12.12 3.47 -19.54
CA ILE A 80 12.93 2.39 -20.13
C ILE A 80 12.22 1.80 -21.36
N LEU A 81 10.94 1.45 -21.23
CA LEU A 81 10.16 0.90 -22.35
C LEU A 81 10.02 1.91 -23.51
N THR A 82 9.87 3.17 -23.18
CA THR A 82 9.78 4.26 -24.18
C THR A 82 11.09 4.45 -24.93
N HIS A 83 12.23 4.46 -24.24
CA HIS A 83 13.55 4.52 -24.88
C HIS A 83 13.84 3.30 -25.76
N ALA A 84 13.34 2.12 -25.36
CA ALA A 84 13.39 0.92 -26.19
C ALA A 84 12.41 0.94 -27.38
N GLY A 85 11.58 1.97 -27.51
CA GLY A 85 10.60 2.11 -28.60
C GLY A 85 9.39 1.19 -28.49
N LEU A 86 9.18 0.54 -27.35
CA LEU A 86 8.15 -0.47 -27.11
C LEU A 86 6.77 0.13 -26.82
N THR A 87 6.71 1.40 -26.42
CA THR A 87 5.43 2.08 -26.10
C THR A 87 4.73 2.71 -27.31
N LYS A 88 5.32 2.67 -28.51
CA LYS A 88 4.79 3.35 -29.73
C LYS A 88 3.36 2.93 -30.13
N ARG A 89 2.97 1.71 -29.77
CA ARG A 89 1.62 1.15 -30.06
C ARG A 89 0.70 1.17 -28.85
N TYR A 90 1.03 1.99 -27.85
CA TYR A 90 0.25 2.11 -26.63
C TYR A 90 -0.25 3.54 -26.47
N ASP A 91 -1.49 3.65 -26.08
CA ASP A 91 -2.00 4.85 -25.43
C ASP A 91 -1.66 4.75 -23.93
N PHE A 92 -1.42 5.87 -23.28
CA PHE A 92 -1.09 5.87 -21.87
C PHE A 92 -1.95 6.90 -21.11
N GLU A 93 -2.26 6.56 -19.90
CA GLU A 93 -2.99 7.39 -18.96
C GLU A 93 -2.16 7.60 -17.69
N ASP A 94 -2.06 8.84 -17.26
CA ASP A 94 -1.45 9.19 -15.98
C ASP A 94 -2.48 8.93 -14.86
N ASP A 95 -2.24 7.88 -14.06
CA ASP A 95 -3.15 7.48 -12.99
C ASP A 95 -2.77 8.13 -11.65
N ARG A 96 -3.06 9.42 -11.52
CA ARG A 96 -2.78 10.20 -10.30
C ARG A 96 -3.40 9.60 -9.03
N ASN A 97 -4.50 8.86 -9.14
CA ASN A 97 -5.19 8.28 -7.99
C ASN A 97 -4.43 7.10 -7.36
N SER A 98 -3.59 6.47 -8.15
CA SER A 98 -2.77 5.32 -7.75
C SER A 98 -1.32 5.67 -7.38
N TYR A 99 -0.94 6.95 -7.33
CA TYR A 99 0.41 7.37 -6.96
C TYR A 99 0.75 7.02 -5.52
N ASP A 100 1.88 6.32 -5.31
CA ASP A 100 2.38 6.03 -3.96
C ASP A 100 2.96 7.28 -3.30
N TYR A 101 2.68 7.42 -2.01
CA TYR A 101 3.19 8.50 -1.18
C TYR A 101 4.45 8.04 -0.44
N MET A 102 5.60 8.58 -0.85
CA MET A 102 6.91 8.28 -0.27
C MET A 102 7.33 9.33 0.75
N TYR A 103 7.81 8.89 1.90
CA TYR A 103 8.26 9.77 2.99
C TYR A 103 9.66 9.39 3.47
N GLU A 104 10.36 10.36 4.06
CA GLU A 104 11.52 10.07 4.89
C GLU A 104 11.04 9.51 6.24
N ALA A 105 11.51 8.33 6.61
CA ALA A 105 11.09 7.65 7.84
C ALA A 105 11.38 8.50 9.08
N GLU A 106 12.54 9.15 9.14
CA GLU A 106 12.93 10.00 10.24
C GLU A 106 11.95 11.16 10.50
N LYS A 107 11.41 11.75 9.40
CA LYS A 107 10.40 12.81 9.54
C LYS A 107 9.08 12.32 10.12
N LEU A 108 8.67 11.11 9.78
CA LEU A 108 7.45 10.50 10.34
C LEU A 108 7.66 10.05 11.80
N LYS A 109 8.84 9.52 12.12
CA LYS A 109 9.21 9.11 13.48
C LYS A 109 9.30 10.29 14.45
N THR A 110 9.83 11.43 14.02
CA THR A 110 10.08 12.59 14.90
C THR A 110 9.02 13.68 14.82
N LEU A 111 8.27 13.73 13.70
CA LEU A 111 7.38 14.84 13.33
C LEU A 111 8.10 16.19 13.46
N SER A 112 9.37 16.24 13.08
CA SER A 112 10.22 17.41 13.22
C SER A 112 10.01 18.42 12.09
N GLY A 113 10.32 19.68 12.40
CA GLY A 113 10.28 20.79 11.46
C GLY A 113 8.93 21.51 11.38
N ARG A 114 8.98 22.75 10.88
CA ARG A 114 7.80 23.65 10.80
C ARG A 114 6.65 23.05 10.01
N ALA A 115 6.95 22.30 8.96
CA ALA A 115 5.95 21.74 8.06
C ALA A 115 5.07 20.65 8.74
N LEU A 116 5.59 19.96 9.74
CA LEU A 116 4.90 18.91 10.50
C LEU A 116 4.42 19.36 11.89
N HIS A 117 4.58 20.65 12.23
CA HIS A 117 4.20 21.18 13.53
C HIS A 117 2.73 20.90 13.91
N LYS A 118 1.82 20.99 12.94
CA LYS A 118 0.40 20.66 13.16
C LYS A 118 0.22 19.18 13.54
N LYS A 119 0.95 18.26 12.87
CA LYS A 119 0.92 16.84 13.18
C LYS A 119 1.47 16.55 14.57
N LYS A 120 2.58 17.19 14.92
CA LYS A 120 3.16 17.11 16.26
C LYS A 120 2.22 17.64 17.35
N ASN A 121 1.45 18.70 17.06
CA ASN A 121 0.46 19.21 17.99
C ASN A 121 -0.69 18.23 18.21
N HIS A 122 -1.20 17.57 17.16
CA HIS A 122 -2.21 16.52 17.30
C HIS A 122 -1.68 15.33 18.14
N LEU A 123 -0.44 14.89 17.89
CA LEU A 123 0.22 13.88 18.68
C LEU A 123 0.34 14.31 20.16
N ASN A 124 0.86 15.50 20.42
CA ASN A 124 1.01 16.00 21.79
C ASN A 124 -0.33 16.17 22.51
N SER A 125 -1.40 16.51 21.79
CA SER A 125 -2.75 16.56 22.35
C SER A 125 -3.21 15.17 22.79
N PHE A 126 -3.03 14.15 21.93
CA PHE A 126 -3.32 12.76 22.25
C PHE A 126 -2.56 12.30 23.50
N LEU A 127 -1.24 12.52 23.56
CA LEU A 127 -0.41 12.10 24.68
C LEU A 127 -0.84 12.70 26.02
N ARG A 128 -1.30 13.95 26.01
CA ARG A 128 -1.79 14.62 27.24
C ARG A 128 -3.18 14.19 27.65
N GLU A 129 -4.07 14.03 26.67
CA GLU A 129 -5.49 13.72 26.92
C GLU A 129 -5.67 12.29 27.47
N TYR A 130 -4.82 11.36 26.99
CA TYR A 130 -4.90 9.94 27.36
C TYR A 130 -3.72 9.50 28.23
N GLU A 131 -3.00 10.42 28.88
CA GLU A 131 -1.82 10.10 29.73
C GLU A 131 -2.15 9.01 30.76
N GLY A 132 -1.29 7.97 30.79
CA GLY A 132 -1.44 6.81 31.68
C GLY A 132 -2.56 5.81 31.27
N ARG A 133 -3.25 6.06 30.14
CA ARG A 133 -4.38 5.23 29.68
C ARG A 133 -4.11 4.52 28.37
N TYR A 134 -3.11 4.94 27.60
CA TYR A 134 -2.77 4.37 26.29
C TYR A 134 -1.49 3.56 26.36
N GLU A 135 -1.41 2.56 25.50
CA GLU A 135 -0.19 1.80 25.22
C GLU A 135 -0.10 1.45 23.73
N TYR A 136 1.12 1.44 23.20
CA TYR A 136 1.40 0.82 21.92
C TYR A 136 1.75 -0.65 22.15
N VAL A 137 1.25 -1.54 21.32
CA VAL A 137 1.51 -2.98 21.39
C VAL A 137 1.92 -3.53 20.03
N SER A 138 2.99 -4.32 19.97
CA SER A 138 3.28 -5.17 18.83
C SER A 138 2.33 -6.35 18.90
N LEU A 139 1.45 -6.45 17.91
CA LEU A 139 0.41 -7.49 17.86
C LEU A 139 0.95 -8.74 17.15
N THR A 140 0.48 -9.89 17.59
CA THR A 140 0.84 -11.20 17.07
C THR A 140 -0.38 -11.95 16.57
N CYS A 141 -0.17 -13.17 16.08
CA CYS A 141 -1.26 -14.04 15.65
C CYS A 141 -2.23 -14.41 16.79
N GLU A 142 -1.80 -14.29 18.04
CA GLU A 142 -2.66 -14.51 19.21
C GLU A 142 -3.71 -13.39 19.37
N ASN A 143 -3.46 -12.23 18.75
CA ASN A 143 -4.35 -11.07 18.81
C ASN A 143 -5.33 -10.98 17.63
N THR A 144 -5.34 -11.92 16.71
CA THR A 144 -6.15 -11.83 15.48
C THR A 144 -7.64 -11.66 15.75
N GLU A 145 -8.17 -12.29 16.79
CA GLU A 145 -9.59 -12.15 17.16
C GLU A 145 -9.91 -10.74 17.68
N GLU A 146 -9.03 -10.18 18.53
CA GLU A 146 -9.17 -8.81 19.03
C GLU A 146 -9.12 -7.79 17.87
N ILE A 147 -8.18 -8.00 16.91
CA ILE A 147 -8.05 -7.14 15.73
C ILE A 147 -9.29 -7.25 14.85
N ARG A 148 -9.81 -8.46 14.64
CA ARG A 148 -11.01 -8.72 13.84
C ARG A 148 -12.22 -7.97 14.42
N GLN A 149 -12.45 -8.08 15.72
CA GLN A 149 -13.57 -7.38 16.40
C GLN A 149 -13.47 -5.86 16.25
N PHE A 150 -12.27 -5.30 16.40
CA PHE A 150 -12.06 -3.87 16.15
C PHE A 150 -12.30 -3.51 14.67
N HIS A 151 -11.79 -4.33 13.75
CA HIS A 151 -11.92 -4.11 12.30
C HIS A 151 -13.38 -4.10 11.86
N GLU A 152 -14.17 -5.08 12.30
CA GLU A 152 -15.61 -5.17 12.02
C GLU A 152 -16.37 -3.92 12.51
N LYS A 153 -16.10 -3.50 13.75
CA LYS A 153 -16.69 -2.26 14.30
C LYS A 153 -16.30 -1.05 13.44
N TRP A 154 -15.02 -0.93 13.07
CA TRP A 154 -14.54 0.17 12.22
C TRP A 154 -15.21 0.16 10.85
N LEU A 155 -15.40 -1.01 10.24
CA LEU A 155 -16.09 -1.16 8.95
C LEU A 155 -17.56 -0.73 9.03
N ASP A 156 -18.29 -1.17 10.06
CA ASP A 156 -19.69 -0.82 10.25
C ASP A 156 -19.86 0.70 10.34
N GLU A 157 -19.00 1.37 11.11
CA GLU A 157 -19.01 2.82 11.21
C GLU A 157 -18.66 3.49 9.85
N ARG A 158 -17.70 2.91 9.10
CA ARG A 158 -17.26 3.45 7.83
C ARG A 158 -18.29 3.29 6.71
N ARG A 159 -18.94 2.13 6.60
CA ARG A 159 -19.98 1.84 5.60
C ARG A 159 -21.17 2.79 5.63
N ILE A 160 -21.42 3.45 6.77
CA ILE A 160 -22.46 4.48 6.89
C ILE A 160 -22.13 5.70 6.01
N TYR A 161 -20.84 6.02 5.86
CA TYR A 161 -20.36 7.24 5.21
C TYR A 161 -19.71 7.01 3.84
N ASP A 162 -19.26 5.80 3.56
CA ASP A 162 -18.42 5.48 2.39
C ASP A 162 -18.97 4.27 1.64
N ARG A 163 -19.41 4.47 0.39
CA ARG A 163 -19.94 3.40 -0.48
C ARG A 163 -18.90 2.97 -1.53
N PHE A 164 -17.62 2.93 -1.19
CA PHE A 164 -16.57 2.55 -2.14
C PHE A 164 -16.48 1.04 -2.28
N SER A 165 -16.56 0.55 -3.52
CA SER A 165 -16.50 -0.88 -3.86
C SER A 165 -15.18 -1.58 -3.51
N CYS A 166 -14.08 -0.84 -3.33
CA CYS A 166 -12.77 -1.41 -2.97
C CYS A 166 -12.65 -1.77 -1.47
N ILE A 167 -13.52 -1.25 -0.59
CA ILE A 167 -13.51 -1.59 0.84
C ILE A 167 -13.72 -3.08 1.04
N ASP A 168 -14.65 -3.69 0.32
CA ASP A 168 -14.94 -5.12 0.46
C ASP A 168 -13.74 -5.99 0.05
N SER A 169 -13.01 -5.59 -0.99
CA SER A 169 -11.80 -6.31 -1.44
C SER A 169 -10.59 -6.11 -0.52
N GLU A 170 -10.44 -4.92 0.08
CA GLU A 170 -9.45 -4.68 1.13
C GLU A 170 -9.76 -5.54 2.36
N GLU A 171 -11.05 -5.61 2.76
CA GLU A 171 -11.54 -6.43 3.88
C GLU A 171 -11.17 -7.91 3.71
N GLU A 172 -11.46 -8.49 2.53
CA GLU A 172 -11.09 -9.86 2.23
C GLU A 172 -9.57 -10.09 2.38
N GLY A 173 -8.75 -9.18 1.86
CA GLY A 173 -7.30 -9.24 1.98
C GLY A 173 -6.81 -9.14 3.43
N VAL A 174 -7.46 -8.34 4.26
CA VAL A 174 -7.17 -8.22 5.70
C VAL A 174 -7.52 -9.51 6.44
N TYR A 175 -8.67 -10.12 6.18
CA TYR A 175 -9.04 -11.40 6.78
C TYR A 175 -8.11 -12.53 6.35
N ASP A 176 -7.68 -12.55 5.10
CA ASP A 176 -6.68 -13.50 4.61
C ASP A 176 -5.33 -13.36 5.36
N ILE A 177 -4.93 -12.13 5.71
CA ILE A 177 -3.74 -11.92 6.55
C ILE A 177 -3.95 -12.53 7.94
N PHE A 178 -5.12 -12.37 8.54
CA PHE A 178 -5.41 -12.94 9.86
C PHE A 178 -5.41 -14.47 9.82
N GLU A 179 -5.96 -15.09 8.79
CA GLU A 179 -5.98 -16.54 8.62
C GLU A 179 -4.58 -17.13 8.39
N HIS A 180 -3.72 -16.38 7.73
CA HIS A 180 -2.35 -16.81 7.40
C HIS A 180 -1.28 -16.12 8.25
N CYS A 181 -1.68 -15.53 9.36
CA CYS A 181 -0.78 -14.88 10.30
C CYS A 181 0.39 -15.81 10.69
N GLY A 182 1.58 -15.24 10.79
CA GLY A 182 2.82 -16.00 11.05
C GLY A 182 3.44 -16.66 9.82
N LYS A 183 2.72 -16.77 8.69
CA LYS A 183 3.26 -17.23 7.42
C LYS A 183 3.61 -16.09 6.47
N LEU A 184 3.06 -14.90 6.71
CA LEU A 184 3.26 -13.73 5.88
C LEU A 184 4.35 -12.81 6.46
N PRO A 185 5.18 -12.18 5.61
CA PRO A 185 6.25 -11.28 6.05
C PRO A 185 5.69 -9.90 6.42
N CYS A 186 4.81 -9.84 7.41
CA CYS A 186 4.22 -8.60 7.90
C CYS A 186 4.46 -8.40 9.39
N LYS A 187 4.32 -7.13 9.80
CA LYS A 187 4.26 -6.69 11.19
C LYS A 187 2.89 -6.09 11.44
N ILE A 188 2.37 -6.28 12.63
CA ILE A 188 1.10 -5.71 13.05
C ILE A 188 1.35 -4.94 14.33
N GLY A 189 0.92 -3.68 14.36
CA GLY A 189 0.97 -2.83 15.55
C GLY A 189 -0.43 -2.40 15.96
N GLY A 190 -0.63 -2.14 17.24
CA GLY A 190 -1.91 -1.66 17.75
C GLY A 190 -1.75 -0.61 18.83
N VAL A 191 -2.85 0.06 19.13
CA VAL A 191 -2.94 0.97 20.27
C VAL A 191 -4.14 0.56 21.12
N ARG A 192 -3.92 0.39 22.41
CA ARG A 192 -4.98 0.21 23.39
C ARG A 192 -5.17 1.47 24.22
N ILE A 193 -6.42 1.77 24.53
CA ILE A 193 -6.79 2.79 25.52
C ILE A 193 -7.71 2.12 26.53
N ASP A 194 -7.38 2.24 27.82
CA ASP A 194 -8.08 1.57 28.92
C ASP A 194 -8.22 0.04 28.67
N GLY A 195 -7.20 -0.57 28.06
CA GLY A 195 -7.14 -1.99 27.76
C GLY A 195 -7.89 -2.44 26.49
N ASN A 196 -8.63 -1.55 25.82
CA ASN A 196 -9.37 -1.87 24.59
C ASN A 196 -8.56 -1.47 23.34
N LEU A 197 -8.49 -2.33 22.33
CA LEU A 197 -7.89 -2.00 21.03
C LEU A 197 -8.72 -0.91 20.34
N VAL A 198 -8.08 0.21 20.00
CA VAL A 198 -8.70 1.37 19.34
C VAL A 198 -8.06 1.74 18.02
N ALA A 199 -6.94 1.11 17.67
CA ALA A 199 -6.28 1.25 16.38
C ALA A 199 -5.40 0.04 16.10
N TYR A 200 -5.23 -0.31 14.82
CA TYR A 200 -4.21 -1.24 14.36
C TYR A 200 -3.63 -0.81 13.01
N THR A 201 -2.45 -1.31 12.70
CA THR A 201 -1.77 -1.09 11.42
C THR A 201 -1.01 -2.33 11.00
N ILE A 202 -0.95 -2.57 9.69
CA ILE A 202 -0.21 -3.69 9.09
C ILE A 202 0.81 -3.11 8.12
N GLY A 203 2.04 -3.54 8.25
CA GLY A 203 3.11 -3.12 7.35
C GLY A 203 4.13 -4.23 7.12
N SER A 204 5.01 -3.97 6.17
CA SER A 204 6.11 -4.86 5.81
C SER A 204 7.38 -4.07 5.50
N TYR A 205 8.49 -4.76 5.34
CA TYR A 205 9.78 -4.12 5.11
C TYR A 205 10.50 -4.71 3.89
N ALA A 206 11.04 -3.85 3.05
CA ALA A 206 11.91 -4.21 1.94
C ALA A 206 13.36 -3.82 2.28
N PRO A 207 14.18 -4.77 2.77
CA PRO A 207 15.54 -4.48 3.24
C PRO A 207 16.46 -3.92 2.16
N SER A 208 16.30 -4.37 0.91
CA SER A 208 17.14 -3.95 -0.22
C SER A 208 17.08 -2.46 -0.52
N ILE A 209 15.98 -1.81 -0.16
CA ILE A 209 15.74 -0.37 -0.35
C ILE A 209 15.48 0.36 0.95
N GLN A 210 15.61 -0.31 2.09
CA GLN A 210 15.36 0.20 3.45
C GLN A 210 14.01 0.92 3.57
N CYS A 211 12.98 0.37 2.94
CA CYS A 211 11.63 0.96 2.88
C CYS A 211 10.63 0.14 3.69
N ALA A 212 9.92 0.80 4.60
CA ALA A 212 8.73 0.26 5.23
C ALA A 212 7.51 0.57 4.35
N PHE A 213 6.64 -0.41 4.15
CA PHE A 213 5.34 -0.26 3.49
C PHE A 213 4.25 -0.32 4.55
N ILE A 214 3.36 0.67 4.55
CA ILE A 214 2.19 0.72 5.42
C ILE A 214 0.97 0.40 4.57
N HIS A 215 0.53 -0.85 4.66
CA HIS A 215 -0.57 -1.36 3.84
C HIS A 215 -1.94 -1.02 4.43
N ILE A 216 -2.09 -1.21 5.73
CA ILE A 216 -3.35 -0.99 6.45
C ILE A 216 -3.07 -0.10 7.66
N GLU A 217 -3.90 0.91 7.88
CA GLU A 217 -3.87 1.75 9.07
C GLU A 217 -5.32 2.15 9.41
N LYS A 218 -5.86 1.59 10.47
CA LYS A 218 -7.24 1.82 10.93
C LYS A 218 -7.24 2.31 12.38
N ALA A 219 -7.99 3.36 12.67
CA ALA A 219 -8.11 3.90 14.01
C ALA A 219 -9.51 4.47 14.24
N ASP A 220 -9.98 4.41 15.47
CA ASP A 220 -11.22 5.06 15.90
C ASP A 220 -11.02 6.58 15.89
N VAL A 221 -11.78 7.26 15.06
CA VAL A 221 -11.67 8.70 14.82
C VAL A 221 -12.13 9.55 16.00
N SER A 222 -12.83 8.96 16.96
CA SER A 222 -13.27 9.64 18.18
C SER A 222 -12.08 10.03 19.09
N TYR A 223 -10.94 9.31 18.97
CA TYR A 223 -9.71 9.60 19.70
C TYR A 223 -8.85 10.58 18.91
N HIS A 224 -8.93 11.86 19.24
CA HIS A 224 -8.19 12.89 18.53
C HIS A 224 -6.68 12.68 18.60
N GLY A 225 -5.99 12.64 17.44
CA GLY A 225 -4.54 12.44 17.33
C GLY A 225 -4.09 10.98 17.32
N LEU A 226 -4.99 10.01 17.46
CA LEU A 226 -4.66 8.57 17.48
C LEU A 226 -3.95 8.11 16.19
N TYR A 227 -4.40 8.54 15.00
CA TYR A 227 -3.70 8.26 13.74
C TYR A 227 -2.25 8.79 13.72
N ASN A 228 -1.99 9.93 14.37
CA ASN A 228 -0.63 10.47 14.45
C ASN A 228 0.23 9.62 15.38
N TYR A 229 -0.36 9.13 16.48
CA TYR A 229 0.32 8.29 17.45
C TYR A 229 0.65 6.91 16.87
N ILE A 230 -0.33 6.20 16.32
CA ILE A 230 -0.09 4.84 15.78
C ILE A 230 0.92 4.88 14.63
N ASN A 231 0.82 5.84 13.71
CA ASN A 231 1.74 5.98 12.59
C ASN A 231 3.19 6.17 13.08
N GLN A 232 3.41 7.02 14.07
CA GLN A 232 4.73 7.24 14.65
C GLN A 232 5.25 6.00 15.38
N GLN A 233 4.44 5.43 16.28
CA GLN A 233 4.88 4.31 17.12
C GLN A 233 5.17 3.05 16.31
N PHE A 234 4.36 2.78 15.30
CA PHE A 234 4.58 1.64 14.42
C PHE A 234 5.95 1.70 13.72
N LEU A 235 6.34 2.87 13.23
CA LEU A 235 7.65 3.06 12.61
C LEU A 235 8.81 2.96 13.62
N LEU A 236 8.60 3.45 14.84
CA LEU A 236 9.62 3.39 15.87
C LEU A 236 9.87 1.97 16.37
N HIS A 237 8.82 1.18 16.53
CA HIS A 237 8.89 -0.14 17.13
C HIS A 237 9.13 -1.25 16.08
N GLU A 238 8.43 -1.21 14.94
CA GLU A 238 8.47 -2.31 13.98
C GLU A 238 9.49 -2.09 12.85
N PHE A 239 9.82 -0.83 12.54
CA PHE A 239 10.72 -0.47 11.44
C PHE A 239 11.77 0.57 11.87
N PRO A 240 12.55 0.30 12.93
CA PRO A 240 13.55 1.27 13.43
C PRO A 240 14.58 1.63 12.38
N ASP A 241 14.97 0.68 11.51
CA ASP A 241 16.00 0.84 10.47
C ASP A 241 15.47 1.38 9.14
N ALA A 242 14.17 1.65 9.03
CA ALA A 242 13.61 2.20 7.81
C ALA A 242 14.13 3.61 7.55
N VAL A 243 14.59 3.85 6.32
CA VAL A 243 15.01 5.15 5.78
C VAL A 243 13.85 5.80 5.02
N LEU A 244 13.09 4.99 4.29
CA LEU A 244 11.92 5.40 3.54
C LEU A 244 10.65 4.73 4.08
N VAL A 245 9.53 5.39 3.86
CA VAL A 245 8.20 4.84 4.13
C VAL A 245 7.32 5.06 2.90
N ASN A 246 6.76 3.97 2.39
CA ASN A 246 5.71 3.99 1.40
C ASN A 246 4.36 3.79 2.11
N ARG A 247 3.46 4.76 1.99
CA ARG A 247 2.10 4.68 2.55
C ARG A 247 1.04 4.40 1.47
N GLU A 248 1.48 3.86 0.34
CA GLU A 248 0.65 3.54 -0.81
C GLU A 248 -0.17 4.73 -1.33
N ASP A 249 -1.15 4.48 -2.17
CA ASP A 249 -1.94 5.49 -2.85
C ASP A 249 -3.11 6.05 -2.03
N ASP A 250 -3.89 6.95 -2.62
CA ASP A 250 -5.07 7.57 -2.00
C ASP A 250 -6.41 7.05 -2.56
N LEU A 251 -6.37 6.05 -3.46
CA LEU A 251 -7.55 5.47 -4.11
C LEU A 251 -8.50 6.51 -4.73
N GLY A 252 -8.00 7.70 -5.08
CA GLY A 252 -8.80 8.82 -5.56
C GLY A 252 -9.67 9.50 -4.49
N GLN A 253 -9.53 9.11 -3.22
CA GLN A 253 -10.29 9.69 -2.12
C GLN A 253 -9.68 11.02 -1.67
N GLU A 254 -10.42 12.10 -1.79
CA GLU A 254 -9.91 13.45 -1.52
C GLU A 254 -9.51 13.66 -0.05
N ASN A 255 -10.26 13.09 0.89
CA ASN A 255 -9.94 13.13 2.31
C ASN A 255 -8.63 12.35 2.63
N LEU A 256 -8.42 11.18 2.03
CA LEU A 256 -7.21 10.39 2.18
C LEU A 256 -6.01 11.10 1.53
N ARG A 257 -6.21 11.64 0.32
CA ARG A 257 -5.24 12.51 -0.37
C ARG A 257 -4.79 13.67 0.51
N HIS A 258 -5.76 14.42 1.07
CA HIS A 258 -5.46 15.53 1.97
C HIS A 258 -4.69 15.07 3.21
N ALA A 259 -5.10 13.95 3.82
CA ALA A 259 -4.42 13.37 4.97
C ALA A 259 -2.95 13.01 4.63
N LYS A 260 -2.71 12.26 3.55
CA LYS A 260 -1.36 11.86 3.11
C LYS A 260 -0.50 13.05 2.72
N MET A 261 -1.00 14.00 1.91
CA MET A 261 -0.28 15.21 1.54
C MET A 261 0.09 16.10 2.74
N SER A 262 -0.72 16.09 3.80
CA SER A 262 -0.47 16.89 5.00
C SER A 262 0.77 16.44 5.80
N TYR A 263 1.28 15.23 5.56
CA TYR A 263 2.55 14.73 6.11
C TYR A 263 3.77 15.10 5.26
N ARG A 264 3.57 15.89 4.16
CA ARG A 264 4.65 16.37 3.29
C ARG A 264 5.51 15.26 2.72
N PRO A 265 4.97 14.46 1.81
CA PRO A 265 5.73 13.39 1.18
C PRO A 265 7.02 13.93 0.55
N LEU A 266 8.08 13.14 0.60
CA LEU A 266 9.34 13.40 -0.08
C LEU A 266 9.14 13.49 -1.59
N ARG A 267 8.33 12.56 -2.12
CA ARG A 267 7.90 12.51 -3.52
C ARG A 267 6.65 11.65 -3.66
N LEU A 268 6.01 11.75 -4.80
CA LEU A 268 5.01 10.83 -5.26
C LEU A 268 5.64 9.92 -6.32
N GLU A 269 5.41 8.62 -6.21
CA GLU A 269 5.82 7.66 -7.26
C GLU A 269 4.72 7.62 -8.31
N GLU A 270 5.01 8.20 -9.47
CA GLU A 270 4.07 8.29 -10.59
C GLU A 270 3.76 6.92 -11.18
N LYS A 271 2.51 6.70 -11.56
CA LYS A 271 2.04 5.44 -12.16
C LYS A 271 1.23 5.71 -13.42
N TYR A 272 1.43 4.87 -14.42
CA TYR A 272 0.82 4.98 -15.73
C TYR A 272 0.11 3.68 -16.10
N ASN A 273 -1.06 3.80 -16.70
CA ASN A 273 -1.72 2.70 -17.38
C ASN A 273 -1.41 2.76 -18.88
N LEU A 274 -1.03 1.63 -19.48
CA LEU A 274 -0.69 1.53 -20.89
C LEU A 274 -1.71 0.60 -21.57
N TYR A 275 -2.33 1.06 -22.65
CA TYR A 275 -3.35 0.34 -23.40
C TYR A 275 -2.87 0.10 -24.84
N GLN A 276 -2.70 -1.18 -25.22
CA GLN A 276 -2.28 -1.54 -26.57
C GLN A 276 -3.38 -1.20 -27.57
N ARG A 277 -2.97 -0.47 -28.66
CA ARG A 277 -3.86 -0.11 -29.79
C ARG A 277 -4.02 -1.24 -30.77
#